data_6a926df21b6d6fc9000a84d0e2cf1f3c
#
_entry.id   6a926df21b6d6fc9000a84d0e2cf1f3c
#
_cell.length_a   1.000
_cell.length_b   1.000
_cell.length_c   1.000
_cell.angle_alpha   90.00
_cell.angle_beta   90.00
_cell.angle_gamma   90.00
#
_symmetry.space_group_name_H-M   'P 1'
#
loop_
_entity.id
_entity.type
_entity.pdbx_description
1 polymer ?
#
loop_
_entity_poly.entity_id
_entity_poly.type
_entity_poly.pdbx_seq_one_letter_code
_entity_poly.pdbx_strand_id
1 'polypeptide(L)'
;MDKILIVDDSTTVRKLLVHTLKPRNYTCIEACDGFDALEKLAMHPDIKLVISDLNMPNMDGIELIGTIREDPQYTNLPVIMLTTESGQDNRKLAFDAGADLYLVKPSPAHIILFKVQSLLEADK
;
A
#
# COMPACT_ATOMS: atom_id res chain seq x y z
N MET A 1 -8.16 15.71 -4.53
CA MET A 1 -8.30 14.23 -4.53
C MET A 1 -7.08 13.61 -3.91
N ASP A 2 -7.30 12.60 -3.08
CA ASP A 2 -6.17 11.93 -2.44
C ASP A 2 -5.49 10.99 -3.42
N LYS A 3 -4.16 10.98 -3.38
CA LYS A 3 -3.34 10.09 -4.20
C LYS A 3 -2.97 8.84 -3.41
N ILE A 4 -3.18 7.68 -4.02
CA ILE A 4 -2.87 6.38 -3.44
C ILE A 4 -1.85 5.68 -4.33
N LEU A 5 -0.78 5.19 -3.72
CA LEU A 5 0.23 4.40 -4.42
C LEU A 5 -0.10 2.93 -4.28
N ILE A 6 -0.22 2.24 -5.41
CA ILE A 6 -0.51 0.81 -5.47
C ILE A 6 0.75 0.09 -5.94
N VAL A 7 1.29 -0.79 -5.09
CA VAL A 7 2.53 -1.51 -5.36
C VAL A 7 2.26 -3.00 -5.45
N ASP A 8 2.42 -3.57 -6.62
CA ASP A 8 2.22 -5.00 -6.88
C ASP A 8 2.89 -5.34 -8.20
N ASP A 9 3.57 -6.47 -8.29
CA ASP A 9 4.23 -6.88 -9.53
C ASP A 9 3.24 -7.38 -10.59
N SER A 10 1.99 -7.67 -10.21
CA SER A 10 0.94 -8.07 -11.14
C SER A 10 0.19 -6.86 -11.70
N THR A 11 0.29 -6.64 -13.01
CA THR A 11 -0.47 -5.59 -13.69
C THR A 11 -1.97 -5.79 -13.50
N THR A 12 -2.43 -7.03 -13.55
CA THR A 12 -3.86 -7.36 -13.38
C THR A 12 -4.35 -6.95 -11.99
N VAL A 13 -3.60 -7.26 -10.94
CA VAL A 13 -3.96 -6.88 -9.56
C VAL A 13 -3.97 -5.38 -9.41
N ARG A 14 -2.96 -4.67 -9.94
CA ARG A 14 -2.94 -3.20 -9.87
C ARG A 14 -4.17 -2.59 -10.53
N LYS A 15 -4.52 -3.06 -11.73
CA LYS A 15 -5.69 -2.53 -12.45
C LYS A 15 -6.99 -2.80 -11.72
N LEU A 16 -7.09 -3.95 -11.08
CA LEU A 16 -8.26 -4.30 -10.28
C LEU A 16 -8.41 -3.36 -9.08
N LEU A 17 -7.29 -3.04 -8.41
CA LEU A 17 -7.31 -2.10 -7.28
C LEU A 17 -7.64 -0.68 -7.73
N VAL A 18 -7.10 -0.24 -8.86
CA VAL A 18 -7.46 1.06 -9.45
C VAL A 18 -8.97 1.13 -9.66
N HIS A 19 -9.55 0.07 -10.23
CA HIS A 19 -11.00 -0.01 -10.46
C HIS A 19 -11.78 0.02 -9.14
N THR A 20 -11.30 -0.70 -8.13
CA THR A 20 -11.92 -0.75 -6.80
C THR A 20 -11.97 0.63 -6.14
N LEU A 21 -10.91 1.43 -6.31
CA LEU A 21 -10.79 2.73 -5.66
C LEU A 21 -11.47 3.86 -6.42
N LYS A 22 -11.80 3.64 -7.69
CA LYS A 22 -12.37 4.65 -8.58
C LYS A 22 -13.66 5.29 -8.05
N PRO A 23 -14.61 4.54 -7.44
CA PRO A 23 -15.86 5.14 -6.97
C PRO A 23 -15.70 6.27 -5.95
N ARG A 24 -14.56 6.34 -5.27
CA ARG A 24 -14.25 7.40 -4.30
C ARG A 24 -13.37 8.49 -4.88
N ASN A 25 -13.15 8.48 -6.19
CA ASN A 25 -12.34 9.48 -6.91
C ASN A 25 -10.89 9.59 -6.44
N TYR A 26 -10.32 8.52 -5.90
CA TYR A 26 -8.90 8.50 -5.56
C TYR A 26 -8.06 8.48 -6.83
N THR A 27 -6.98 9.26 -6.83
CA THR A 27 -5.99 9.22 -7.90
C THR A 27 -4.99 8.11 -7.59
N CYS A 28 -4.90 7.10 -8.45
CA CYS A 28 -4.01 5.96 -8.22
C CYS A 28 -2.74 6.09 -9.03
N ILE A 29 -1.61 5.86 -8.35
CA ILE A 29 -0.28 5.79 -8.96
C ILE A 29 0.18 4.35 -8.78
N GLU A 30 0.72 3.74 -9.82
CA GLU A 30 1.10 2.33 -9.81
C GLU A 30 2.60 2.15 -9.81
N ALA A 31 3.07 1.15 -9.06
CA ALA A 31 4.46 0.73 -9.03
C ALA A 31 4.52 -0.80 -9.08
N CYS A 32 5.55 -1.35 -9.72
CA CYS A 32 5.66 -2.79 -9.94
C CYS A 32 6.52 -3.51 -8.90
N ASP A 33 7.29 -2.78 -8.09
CA ASP A 33 8.09 -3.34 -7.00
C ASP A 33 8.45 -2.24 -6.00
N GLY A 34 9.24 -2.60 -4.97
CA GLY A 34 9.59 -1.64 -3.92
C GLY A 34 10.46 -0.48 -4.42
N PHE A 35 11.41 -0.74 -5.33
CA PHE A 35 12.25 0.32 -5.87
C PHE A 35 11.43 1.31 -6.70
N ASP A 36 10.54 0.80 -7.54
CA ASP A 36 9.62 1.64 -8.33
C ASP A 36 8.71 2.45 -7.40
N ALA A 37 8.26 1.86 -6.29
CA ALA A 37 7.45 2.55 -5.30
C ALA A 37 8.19 3.73 -4.69
N LEU A 38 9.46 3.55 -4.32
CA LEU A 38 10.27 4.63 -3.75
C LEU A 38 10.45 5.76 -4.76
N GLU A 39 10.65 5.42 -6.03
CA GLU A 39 10.75 6.41 -7.10
C GLU A 39 9.43 7.20 -7.24
N LYS A 40 8.30 6.49 -7.22
CA LYS A 40 6.98 7.15 -7.32
C LYS A 40 6.70 8.05 -6.12
N LEU A 41 7.11 7.66 -4.91
CA LEU A 41 6.98 8.51 -3.73
C LEU A 41 7.79 9.79 -3.88
N ALA A 42 8.99 9.70 -4.43
CA ALA A 42 9.84 10.86 -4.68
C ALA A 42 9.23 11.79 -5.73
N MET A 43 8.62 11.22 -6.77
CA MET A 43 7.98 11.99 -7.85
C MET A 43 6.65 12.62 -7.43
N HIS A 44 5.96 11.99 -6.48
CA HIS A 44 4.64 12.41 -6.04
C HIS A 44 4.61 12.54 -4.52
N PRO A 45 5.19 13.63 -3.97
CA PRO A 45 5.28 13.79 -2.51
C PRO A 45 3.92 13.99 -1.83
N ASP A 46 2.87 14.16 -2.61
CA ASP A 46 1.50 14.31 -2.13
C ASP A 46 0.72 12.97 -2.05
N ILE A 47 1.40 11.84 -2.23
CA ILE A 47 0.78 10.53 -1.98
C ILE A 47 0.36 10.45 -0.51
N LYS A 48 -0.88 10.03 -0.27
CA LYS A 48 -1.50 10.01 1.06
C LYS A 48 -1.62 8.62 1.68
N LEU A 49 -1.43 7.57 0.89
CA LEU A 49 -1.57 6.20 1.36
C LEU A 49 -0.89 5.24 0.39
N VAL A 50 -0.32 4.16 0.91
CA VAL A 50 0.31 3.10 0.11
C VAL A 50 -0.42 1.79 0.36
N ILE A 51 -0.74 1.07 -0.73
CA ILE A 51 -1.21 -0.32 -0.68
C ILE A 51 -0.13 -1.14 -1.36
N SER A 52 0.47 -2.09 -0.64
CA SER A 52 1.57 -2.90 -1.18
C SER A 52 1.33 -4.38 -1.00
N ASP A 53 1.69 -5.17 -2.02
CA ASP A 53 1.84 -6.61 -1.86
C ASP A 53 3.08 -6.90 -1.02
N LEU A 54 3.14 -8.10 -0.44
CA LEU A 54 4.30 -8.55 0.33
C LEU A 54 5.36 -9.13 -0.60
N ASN A 55 4.97 -10.05 -1.48
CA ASN A 55 5.90 -10.76 -2.36
C ASN A 55 6.06 -10.05 -3.70
N MET A 56 7.21 -9.43 -3.89
CA MET A 56 7.56 -8.74 -5.12
C MET A 56 9.03 -8.98 -5.43
N PRO A 57 9.44 -8.97 -6.72
CA PRO A 57 10.85 -9.09 -7.05
C PRO A 57 11.63 -7.85 -6.60
N ASN A 58 12.94 -8.00 -6.46
CA ASN A 58 13.91 -6.94 -6.17
C ASN A 58 13.82 -6.38 -4.74
N MET A 59 12.67 -5.88 -4.33
CA MET A 59 12.40 -5.40 -2.97
C MET A 59 10.99 -5.81 -2.60
N ASP A 60 10.85 -6.62 -1.56
CA ASP A 60 9.52 -7.06 -1.10
C ASP A 60 8.82 -5.98 -0.28
N GLY A 61 7.56 -6.26 0.09
CA GLY A 61 6.74 -5.28 0.82
C GLY A 61 7.24 -4.97 2.22
N ILE A 62 7.85 -5.93 2.90
CA ILE A 62 8.41 -5.72 4.25
C ILE A 62 9.61 -4.77 4.16
N GLU A 63 10.51 -5.02 3.22
CA GLU A 63 11.66 -4.15 2.98
C GLU A 63 11.22 -2.75 2.56
N LEU A 64 10.21 -2.66 1.72
CA LEU A 64 9.66 -1.37 1.28
C LEU A 64 9.13 -0.57 2.47
N ILE A 65 8.30 -1.19 3.32
CA ILE A 65 7.75 -0.50 4.49
C ILE A 65 8.87 -0.03 5.41
N GLY A 66 9.86 -0.90 5.68
CA GLY A 66 11.00 -0.53 6.51
C GLY A 66 11.73 0.69 5.96
N THR A 67 11.95 0.72 4.65
CA THR A 67 12.63 1.84 4.00
C THR A 67 11.80 3.12 4.08
N ILE A 68 10.49 3.03 3.87
CA ILE A 68 9.57 4.17 4.00
C ILE A 68 9.66 4.75 5.42
N ARG A 69 9.65 3.89 6.44
CA ARG A 69 9.65 4.34 7.83
C ARG A 69 10.98 4.94 8.30
N GLU A 70 12.06 4.66 7.59
CA GLU A 70 13.36 5.30 7.88
C GLU A 70 13.39 6.76 7.46
N ASP A 71 12.50 7.18 6.56
CA ASP A 71 12.42 8.56 6.10
C ASP A 71 11.46 9.35 7.00
N PRO A 72 11.95 10.39 7.72
CA PRO A 72 11.08 11.19 8.60
C PRO A 72 9.89 11.82 7.88
N GLN A 73 10.01 12.06 6.56
CA GLN A 73 8.94 12.61 5.75
C GLN A 73 7.70 11.70 5.74
N TYR A 74 7.90 10.38 5.90
CA TYR A 74 6.86 9.39 5.77
C TYR A 74 6.49 8.71 7.08
N THR A 75 6.80 9.34 8.22
CA THR A 75 6.48 8.78 9.54
C THR A 75 5.01 8.44 9.69
N ASN A 76 4.14 9.29 9.15
CA ASN A 76 2.68 9.14 9.30
C ASN A 76 1.98 8.69 8.02
N LEU A 77 2.72 8.28 7.00
CA LEU A 77 2.12 7.79 5.76
C LEU A 77 1.46 6.43 6.01
N PRO A 78 0.12 6.31 5.87
CA PRO A 78 -0.54 5.02 6.07
C PRO A 78 -0.10 3.99 5.04
N VAL A 79 0.17 2.77 5.49
CA VAL A 79 0.54 1.65 4.62
C VAL A 79 -0.34 0.45 4.91
N ILE A 80 -1.01 -0.05 3.87
CA ILE A 80 -1.79 -1.28 3.92
C ILE A 80 -1.01 -2.37 3.19
N MET A 81 -0.74 -3.48 3.88
CA MET A 81 -0.24 -4.68 3.23
C MET A 81 -1.44 -5.47 2.72
N LEU A 82 -1.48 -5.75 1.42
CA LEU A 82 -2.56 -6.53 0.80
C LEU A 82 -1.92 -7.67 0.01
N THR A 83 -2.01 -8.89 0.52
CA THR A 83 -1.24 -10.03 0.01
C THR A 83 -2.02 -11.33 0.14
N THR A 84 -1.61 -12.35 -0.64
CA THR A 84 -2.14 -13.71 -0.50
C THR A 84 -1.56 -14.46 0.70
N GLU A 85 -0.50 -13.93 1.32
CA GLU A 85 0.16 -14.57 2.44
C GLU A 85 -0.63 -14.39 3.73
N SER A 86 -1.19 -15.48 4.27
CA SER A 86 -2.08 -15.42 5.43
C SER A 86 -1.41 -15.80 6.76
N GLY A 87 -0.12 -16.16 6.74
CA GLY A 87 0.57 -16.63 7.94
C GLY A 87 0.75 -15.56 9.01
N GLN A 88 0.68 -15.98 10.28
CA GLN A 88 0.87 -15.09 11.43
C GLN A 88 2.27 -14.45 11.44
N ASP A 89 3.30 -15.19 11.00
CA ASP A 89 4.66 -14.68 10.96
C ASP A 89 4.80 -13.52 9.99
N ASN A 90 4.19 -13.63 8.81
CA ASN A 90 4.21 -12.56 7.81
C ASN A 90 3.47 -11.33 8.32
N ARG A 91 2.34 -11.54 8.97
CA ARG A 91 1.54 -10.48 9.57
C ARG A 91 2.36 -9.73 10.62
N LYS A 92 3.03 -10.46 11.52
CA LYS A 92 3.87 -9.86 12.55
C LYS A 92 5.02 -9.06 11.94
N LEU A 93 5.71 -9.63 10.95
CA LEU A 93 6.80 -8.94 10.27
C LEU A 93 6.35 -7.64 9.63
N ALA A 94 5.17 -7.64 9.00
CA ALA A 94 4.63 -6.44 8.37
C ALA A 94 4.34 -5.34 9.40
N PHE A 95 3.67 -5.69 10.50
CA PHE A 95 3.38 -4.71 11.55
C PHE A 95 4.65 -4.23 12.24
N ASP A 96 5.60 -5.11 12.50
CA ASP A 96 6.88 -4.73 13.10
C ASP A 96 7.66 -3.76 12.19
N ALA A 97 7.53 -3.93 10.87
CA ALA A 97 8.16 -3.03 9.90
C ALA A 97 7.45 -1.68 9.80
N GLY A 98 6.20 -1.59 10.25
CA GLY A 98 5.46 -0.33 10.27
C GLY A 98 4.18 -0.28 9.45
N ALA A 99 3.64 -1.45 9.03
CA ALA A 99 2.35 -1.48 8.36
C ALA A 99 1.22 -1.07 9.32
N ASP A 100 0.25 -0.36 8.81
CA ASP A 100 -0.93 0.04 9.59
C ASP A 100 -2.04 -1.00 9.54
N LEU A 101 -2.15 -1.71 8.42
CA LEU A 101 -3.13 -2.78 8.24
C LEU A 101 -2.53 -3.92 7.43
N TYR A 102 -3.09 -5.12 7.62
CA TYR A 102 -2.72 -6.32 6.88
C TYR A 102 -4.00 -7.00 6.40
N LEU A 103 -4.19 -7.06 5.10
CA LEU A 103 -5.36 -7.68 4.47
C LEU A 103 -4.91 -8.85 3.60
N VAL A 104 -5.67 -9.93 3.63
CA VAL A 104 -5.37 -11.13 2.84
C VAL A 104 -6.27 -11.16 1.61
N LYS A 105 -5.65 -11.34 0.43
CA LYS A 105 -6.39 -11.49 -0.83
C LYS A 105 -7.04 -12.87 -0.91
N PRO A 106 -8.24 -12.96 -1.47
CA PRO A 106 -9.05 -11.88 -2.00
C PRO A 106 -9.79 -11.14 -0.89
N SER A 107 -9.78 -9.82 -0.95
CA SER A 107 -10.55 -8.98 -0.03
C SER A 107 -11.67 -8.29 -0.81
N PRO A 108 -12.90 -8.27 -0.29
CA PRO A 108 -14.01 -7.61 -0.99
C PRO A 108 -13.73 -6.13 -1.21
N ALA A 109 -14.18 -5.61 -2.35
CA ALA A 109 -13.95 -4.22 -2.72
C ALA A 109 -14.43 -3.25 -1.65
N HIS A 110 -15.61 -3.49 -1.06
CA HIS A 110 -16.15 -2.59 -0.03
C HIS A 110 -15.32 -2.57 1.24
N ILE A 111 -14.64 -3.67 1.57
CA ILE A 111 -13.74 -3.73 2.73
C ILE A 111 -12.49 -2.90 2.45
N ILE A 112 -11.90 -3.03 1.26
CA ILE A 112 -10.73 -2.26 0.87
C ILE A 112 -11.07 -0.76 0.91
N LEU A 113 -12.19 -0.36 0.31
CA LEU A 113 -12.62 1.04 0.30
C LEU A 113 -12.83 1.58 1.72
N PHE A 114 -13.47 0.80 2.58
CA PHE A 114 -13.71 1.21 3.96
C PHE A 114 -12.39 1.41 4.72
N LYS A 115 -11.45 0.49 4.57
CA LYS A 115 -10.16 0.57 5.26
C LYS A 115 -9.34 1.77 4.76
N VAL A 116 -9.30 1.99 3.45
CA VAL A 116 -8.62 3.14 2.86
C VAL A 116 -9.22 4.44 3.39
N GLN A 117 -10.53 4.56 3.35
CA GLN A 117 -11.23 5.75 3.82
C GLN A 117 -10.96 6.00 5.30
N SER A 118 -11.00 4.94 6.12
CA SER A 118 -10.76 5.05 7.56
C SER A 118 -9.36 5.58 7.86
N LEU A 119 -8.34 5.10 7.16
CA LEU A 119 -6.97 5.55 7.37
C LEU A 119 -6.78 7.00 6.91
N LEU A 120 -7.37 7.37 5.77
CA LEU A 120 -7.26 8.74 5.27
C LEU A 120 -7.98 9.75 6.18
N GLU A 121 -9.12 9.38 6.73
CA GLU A 121 -9.86 10.26 7.66
C GLU A 121 -9.16 10.38 9.02
N ALA A 122 -8.55 9.32 9.50
CA ALA A 122 -7.84 9.34 10.78
C ALA A 122 -6.63 10.27 10.76
N ASP A 123 -6.11 10.56 9.56
CA ASP A 123 -4.90 11.38 9.38
C ASP A 123 -5.21 12.88 9.28
N LYS A 124 -6.46 13.26 9.44
CA LYS A 124 -6.88 14.67 9.37
C LYS A 124 -6.81 15.35 10.73
#